data_cc3a276d6c26bc8e60b6551f939e986e
#
_entry.id   cc3a276d6c26bc8e60b6551f939e986e
#
_cell.length_a   1.000
_cell.length_b   1.000
_cell.length_c   1.000
_cell.angle_alpha   90.00
_cell.angle_beta   90.00
_cell.angle_gamma   90.00
#
_symmetry.space_group_name_H-M   'P 1'
#
loop_
_entity.id
_entity.type
_entity.pdbx_description
1 polymer ?
#
loop_
_entity_poly.entity_id
_entity_poly.type
_entity_poly.pdbx_seq_one_letter_code
_entity_poly.pdbx_strand_id
1 'polypeptide(L)'
;MQTTVSGLPPQAALVKDLKQRGMLDEVVVHWGGEIGRLQVTQDQGDPKKHGRDHNGQGFRIWFVGGGFKPGMAYGATDEVGNRAVEHLVSPNDYQATLFRL
;
A
#
# COMPACT_ATOMS: atom_id res chain seq x y z
N MET A 1 5.03 8.52 14.04
CA MET A 1 5.52 7.63 15.10
C MET A 1 5.79 6.25 14.56
N GLN A 2 6.87 5.68 14.94
CA GLN A 2 7.20 4.32 14.54
C GLN A 2 7.69 3.53 15.73
N THR A 3 7.05 2.40 15.95
CA THR A 3 7.55 1.41 16.89
C THR A 3 8.36 0.40 16.09
N THR A 4 9.51 0.04 16.59
CA THR A 4 10.36 -0.91 15.90
C THR A 4 10.63 -2.11 16.77
N VAL A 5 10.80 -3.26 16.13
CA VAL A 5 11.28 -4.48 16.75
C VAL A 5 12.61 -4.80 16.09
N SER A 6 13.67 -4.87 16.88
CA SER A 6 15.02 -5.09 16.34
C SER A 6 15.43 -4.07 15.28
N GLY A 7 15.00 -2.80 15.44
CA GLY A 7 15.32 -1.74 14.50
C GLY A 7 14.49 -1.72 13.22
N LEU A 8 13.49 -2.59 13.08
CA LEU A 8 12.64 -2.65 11.89
C LEU A 8 11.31 -1.93 12.11
N PRO A 9 10.73 -1.31 11.06
CA PRO A 9 9.36 -0.81 11.13
C PRO A 9 8.40 -1.95 11.46
N PRO A 10 7.24 -1.66 12.11
CA PRO A 10 6.30 -2.71 12.52
C PRO A 10 5.86 -3.62 11.39
N GLN A 11 5.55 -3.10 10.21
CA GLN A 11 5.10 -3.91 9.09
C GLN A 11 6.21 -4.81 8.55
N ALA A 12 7.44 -4.34 8.51
CA ALA A 12 8.58 -5.15 8.09
C ALA A 12 8.86 -6.26 9.11
N ALA A 13 8.74 -5.95 10.39
CA ALA A 13 8.92 -6.94 11.47
C ALA A 13 7.86 -8.04 11.37
N LEU A 14 6.61 -7.69 11.09
CA LEU A 14 5.53 -8.67 10.94
C LEU A 14 5.81 -9.62 9.79
N VAL A 15 6.17 -9.10 8.62
CA VAL A 15 6.47 -9.93 7.43
C VAL A 15 7.64 -10.84 7.70
N LYS A 16 8.70 -10.33 8.32
CA LYS A 16 9.88 -11.13 8.64
C LYS A 16 9.56 -12.24 9.63
N ASP A 17 8.75 -11.95 10.65
CA ASP A 17 8.33 -12.95 11.64
C ASP A 17 7.51 -14.06 10.99
N LEU A 18 6.53 -13.71 10.14
CA LEU A 18 5.72 -14.69 9.42
C LEU A 18 6.59 -15.58 8.52
N LYS A 19 7.55 -14.99 7.85
CA LYS A 19 8.46 -15.74 6.98
C LYS A 19 9.32 -16.72 7.77
N GLN A 20 9.84 -16.29 8.93
CA GLN A 20 10.67 -17.14 9.78
C GLN A 20 9.88 -18.30 10.38
N ARG A 21 8.58 -18.11 10.64
CA ARG A 21 7.70 -19.15 11.17
C ARG A 21 7.14 -20.06 10.10
N GLY A 22 7.42 -19.80 8.83
CA GLY A 22 6.90 -20.60 7.72
C GLY A 22 5.42 -20.39 7.47
N MET A 23 4.85 -19.26 7.88
CA MET A 23 3.42 -18.98 7.78
C MET A 23 3.07 -18.06 6.61
N LEU A 24 4.06 -17.50 5.93
CA LEU A 24 3.80 -16.47 4.92
C LEU A 24 3.04 -17.00 3.71
N ASP A 25 3.16 -18.28 3.41
CA ASP A 25 2.42 -18.89 2.28
C ASP A 25 0.92 -18.97 2.56
N GLU A 26 0.52 -19.03 3.81
CA GLU A 26 -0.87 -19.16 4.22
C GLU A 26 -1.50 -17.83 4.68
N VAL A 27 -0.69 -16.80 4.83
CA VAL A 27 -1.14 -15.50 5.35
C VAL A 27 -0.83 -14.42 4.33
N VAL A 28 -1.84 -13.61 4.01
CA VAL A 28 -1.67 -12.42 3.18
C VAL A 28 -1.52 -11.21 4.08
N VAL A 29 -0.44 -10.48 3.92
CA VAL A 29 -0.27 -9.18 4.56
C VAL A 29 -0.57 -8.11 3.52
N HIS A 30 -1.58 -7.30 3.80
CA HIS A 30 -1.99 -6.20 2.95
C HIS A 30 -1.72 -4.88 3.68
N TRP A 31 -1.06 -3.95 2.99
CA TRP A 31 -0.76 -2.65 3.55
C TRP A 31 -1.14 -1.56 2.57
N GLY A 32 -1.88 -0.57 3.06
CA GLY A 32 -2.30 0.56 2.23
C GLY A 32 -3.39 1.34 2.91
N GLY A 33 -3.75 2.47 2.31
CA GLY A 33 -4.91 3.26 2.70
C GLY A 33 -6.08 2.96 1.77
N GLU A 34 -7.18 3.63 2.00
CA GLU A 34 -8.37 3.52 1.17
C GLU A 34 -8.39 4.54 0.03
N ILE A 35 -7.47 5.51 0.07
CA ILE A 35 -7.40 6.57 -0.94
C ILE A 35 -5.97 7.09 -1.02
N GLY A 36 -5.63 7.68 -2.16
CA GLY A 36 -4.32 8.29 -2.36
C GLY A 36 -4.22 9.70 -1.81
N ARG A 37 -3.08 10.32 -2.09
CA ARG A 37 -2.77 11.67 -1.64
C ARG A 37 -2.32 12.53 -2.81
N LEU A 38 -2.85 13.76 -2.88
CA LEU A 38 -2.41 14.74 -3.85
C LEU A 38 -1.11 15.39 -3.39
N GLN A 39 -0.49 16.13 -4.31
CA GLN A 39 0.75 16.86 -4.01
C GLN A 39 0.49 18.23 -3.41
N VAL A 40 -0.77 18.63 -3.28
CA VAL A 40 -1.17 19.90 -2.69
C VAL A 40 -1.55 19.72 -1.23
N THR A 41 -1.43 20.77 -0.45
CA THR A 41 -1.77 20.74 0.97
C THR A 41 -3.27 20.77 1.17
N GLN A 42 -3.73 20.05 2.18
CA GLN A 42 -5.14 19.97 2.56
C GLN A 42 -5.62 21.26 3.25
N ASP A 43 -4.80 21.84 4.09
CA ASP A 43 -5.09 23.07 4.80
C ASP A 43 -3.92 24.04 4.63
N GLN A 44 -4.14 25.05 3.81
CA GLN A 44 -3.09 26.02 3.47
C GLN A 44 -3.02 27.18 4.45
N GLY A 45 -3.97 27.28 5.38
CA GLY A 45 -4.03 28.40 6.32
C GLY A 45 -3.19 28.20 7.58
N ASP A 46 -2.86 26.96 7.94
CA ASP A 46 -2.12 26.66 9.16
C ASP A 46 -0.99 25.67 8.86
N PRO A 47 0.29 26.11 8.93
CA PRO A 47 1.42 25.23 8.63
C PRO A 47 1.48 23.97 9.51
N LYS A 48 0.92 24.01 10.71
CA LYS A 48 0.91 22.86 11.61
C LYS A 48 -0.10 21.79 11.18
N LYS A 49 -1.05 22.15 10.32
CA LYS A 49 -2.08 21.25 9.82
C LYS A 49 -1.84 20.85 8.38
N HIS A 50 -0.70 21.22 7.81
CA HIS A 50 -0.40 20.86 6.45
C HIS A 50 -0.26 19.36 6.29
N GLY A 51 -1.05 18.81 5.39
CA GLY A 51 -0.98 17.44 4.95
C GLY A 51 -1.42 17.42 3.50
N ARG A 52 -1.10 16.35 2.80
CA ARG A 52 -1.49 16.22 1.41
C ARG A 52 -2.98 15.89 1.35
N ASP A 53 -3.69 16.53 0.41
CA ASP A 53 -5.11 16.27 0.20
C ASP A 53 -5.35 14.88 -0.36
N HIS A 54 -6.57 14.40 -0.28
CA HIS A 54 -6.95 13.09 -0.76
C HIS A 54 -6.93 13.03 -2.29
N ASN A 55 -6.59 11.87 -2.84
CA ASN A 55 -6.58 11.64 -4.27
C ASN A 55 -7.28 10.33 -4.60
N GLY A 56 -8.48 10.42 -5.15
CA GLY A 56 -9.24 9.25 -5.57
C GLY A 56 -8.87 8.70 -6.94
N GLN A 57 -7.90 9.32 -7.64
CA GLN A 57 -7.54 8.95 -9.02
C GLN A 57 -6.43 7.91 -9.09
N GLY A 58 -5.79 7.64 -8.00
CA GLY A 58 -4.78 6.61 -7.94
C GLY A 58 -4.09 6.58 -6.60
N PHE A 59 -3.73 5.40 -6.16
CA PHE A 59 -2.96 5.22 -4.95
C PHE A 59 -2.26 3.87 -4.99
N ARG A 60 -1.43 3.63 -4.02
CA ARG A 60 -0.55 2.48 -3.99
C ARG A 60 -0.87 1.61 -2.78
N ILE A 61 -0.93 0.30 -3.02
CA ILE A 61 -1.03 -0.71 -1.96
C ILE A 61 0.00 -1.78 -2.23
N TRP A 62 0.33 -2.59 -1.22
CA TRP A 62 1.16 -3.75 -1.45
C TRP A 62 0.65 -4.96 -0.67
N PHE A 63 1.00 -6.13 -1.20
CA PHE A 63 0.64 -7.42 -0.63
C PHE A 63 1.89 -8.28 -0.49
N VAL A 64 1.90 -9.11 0.53
CA VAL A 64 2.96 -10.10 0.74
C VAL A 64 2.34 -11.39 1.20
N GLY A 65 2.80 -12.50 0.67
CA GLY A 65 2.38 -13.82 1.08
C GLY A 65 1.14 -14.33 0.36
N GLY A 66 0.62 -15.45 0.81
CA GLY A 66 -0.64 -16.02 0.33
C GLY A 66 -0.67 -16.37 -1.16
N GLY A 67 0.48 -16.57 -1.80
CA GLY A 67 0.54 -16.89 -3.22
C GLY A 67 0.73 -15.69 -4.15
N PHE A 68 0.82 -14.47 -3.63
CA PHE A 68 1.17 -13.31 -4.46
C PHE A 68 2.60 -13.41 -4.96
N LYS A 69 2.83 -13.04 -6.23
CA LYS A 69 4.17 -13.02 -6.79
C LYS A 69 5.04 -11.99 -6.06
N PRO A 70 6.21 -12.40 -5.57
CA PRO A 70 7.10 -11.45 -4.91
C PRO A 70 7.85 -10.58 -5.92
N GLY A 71 8.30 -9.43 -5.44
CA GLY A 71 9.26 -8.60 -6.15
C GLY A 71 8.73 -7.96 -7.42
N MET A 72 7.41 -7.78 -7.57
CA MET A 72 6.87 -7.13 -8.76
C MET A 72 5.97 -5.95 -8.39
N ALA A 73 5.89 -5.00 -9.31
CA ALA A 73 4.94 -3.92 -9.26
C ALA A 73 3.97 -4.06 -10.43
N TYR A 74 2.69 -3.84 -10.19
CA TYR A 74 1.65 -3.95 -11.21
C TYR A 74 0.95 -2.61 -11.35
N GLY A 75 0.93 -2.08 -12.56
CA GLY A 75 0.36 -0.78 -12.83
C GLY A 75 1.32 0.37 -12.53
N ALA A 76 0.92 1.55 -12.92
CA ALA A 76 1.69 2.76 -12.70
C ALA A 76 0.81 3.97 -12.70
N THR A 77 1.25 5.02 -12.02
CA THR A 77 0.66 6.35 -12.09
C THR A 77 1.37 7.17 -13.18
N ASP A 78 0.85 8.37 -13.44
CA ASP A 78 1.55 9.35 -14.25
C ASP A 78 2.84 9.82 -13.55
N GLU A 79 3.59 10.68 -14.21
CA GLU A 79 4.91 11.11 -13.73
C GLU A 79 4.88 11.79 -12.36
N VAL A 80 3.77 12.41 -12.01
CA VAL A 80 3.64 13.15 -10.75
C VAL A 80 2.84 12.39 -9.69
N GLY A 81 2.43 11.16 -9.99
CA GLY A 81 1.69 10.35 -9.04
C GLY A 81 0.26 10.80 -8.80
N ASN A 82 -0.35 11.49 -9.78
CA ASN A 82 -1.67 12.07 -9.64
C ASN A 82 -2.79 11.13 -10.07
N ARG A 83 -2.58 10.34 -11.11
CA ARG A 83 -3.58 9.45 -11.70
C ARG A 83 -2.97 8.11 -12.07
N ALA A 84 -3.70 7.03 -11.83
CA ALA A 84 -3.32 5.70 -12.32
C ALA A 84 -3.52 5.67 -13.84
N VAL A 85 -2.51 5.25 -14.59
CA VAL A 85 -2.53 5.26 -16.06
C VAL A 85 -2.20 3.93 -16.71
N GLU A 86 -1.54 3.02 -15.99
CA GLU A 86 -1.18 1.70 -16.51
C GLU A 86 -1.79 0.59 -15.66
N HIS A 87 -2.35 -0.43 -16.31
CA HIS A 87 -2.92 -1.60 -15.64
C HIS A 87 -3.83 -1.21 -14.49
N LEU A 88 -4.86 -0.42 -14.81
CA LEU A 88 -5.80 0.07 -13.82
C LEU A 88 -6.47 -1.08 -13.08
N VAL A 89 -6.51 -0.98 -11.76
CA VAL A 89 -7.17 -1.98 -10.90
C VAL A 89 -8.37 -1.31 -10.25
N SER A 90 -9.57 -1.81 -10.53
CA SER A 90 -10.78 -1.33 -9.88
C SER A 90 -10.96 -1.99 -8.51
N PRO A 91 -11.82 -1.44 -7.64
CA PRO A 91 -12.18 -2.12 -6.39
C PRO A 91 -12.71 -3.54 -6.62
N ASN A 92 -13.42 -3.78 -7.70
CA ASN A 92 -13.91 -5.11 -8.03
C ASN A 92 -12.77 -6.07 -8.40
N ASP A 93 -11.79 -5.59 -9.15
CA ASP A 93 -10.60 -6.38 -9.48
C ASP A 93 -9.83 -6.76 -8.23
N TYR A 94 -9.68 -5.82 -7.31
CA TYR A 94 -9.02 -6.03 -6.04
C TYR A 94 -9.71 -7.13 -5.23
N GLN A 95 -11.03 -7.04 -5.07
CA GLN A 95 -11.80 -8.02 -4.32
C GLN A 95 -11.76 -9.40 -4.98
N ALA A 96 -11.88 -9.47 -6.29
CA ALA A 96 -11.81 -10.73 -7.02
C ALA A 96 -10.47 -11.42 -6.85
N THR A 97 -9.39 -10.65 -6.84
CA THR A 97 -8.04 -11.19 -6.61
C THR A 97 -7.92 -11.81 -5.24
N LEU A 98 -8.40 -11.13 -4.20
CA LEU A 98 -8.37 -11.65 -2.83
C LEU A 98 -9.16 -12.95 -2.69
N PHE A 99 -10.33 -13.04 -3.32
CA PHE A 99 -11.16 -14.23 -3.22
C PHE A 99 -10.59 -15.44 -3.96
N ARG A 100 -9.60 -15.25 -4.83
CA ARG A 100 -8.99 -16.35 -5.58
C ARG A 100 -7.75 -16.95 -4.92
N LEU A 101 -7.30 -16.36 -3.86
CA LEU A 101 -6.10 -16.83 -3.16
C LEU A 101 -6.33 -18.07 -2.31
#